data_ab029175307f15eb43a4fa6e626141ff
#
_entry.id   ab029175307f15eb43a4fa6e626141ff
#
_cell.length_a   1.000
_cell.length_b   1.000
_cell.length_c   1.000
_cell.angle_alpha   90.00
_cell.angle_beta   90.00
_cell.angle_gamma   90.00
#
_symmetry.space_group_name_H-M   'P 1'
#
loop_
_entity.id
_entity.type
_entity.pdbx_description
1 polymer ?
#
loop_
_entity_poly.entity_id
_entity_poly.type
_entity_poly.pdbx_seq_one_letter_code
_entity_poly.pdbx_strand_id
1 'polypeptide(L)'
;MTAGSTSRASEVETEVIQQIVDEAKLAEREGRWNDASQRYERLVRNPFADDMTRLSALRWLGRVYLELGNRGAAMDVLEAAVAAASQAGSPSAIAQALNVVAIVHQTGGDLDLAESRYTEARITAQSIGDAEALAMIDQNLGTVASIRGDINRALAAFKLSLEGYRALGRRDQAAQVLNNIGLAYSDLGELDRAAEAYAEAERTFGEEHDQANKLNVALNQVQLCIATGRFEEAQERAGPLLALTDEMAPSWRGEVLRHVGVIARERGDYMKAAEYLGRASECAEEAEDLLLKADVTEQLAELYWTQKRHRDMLANLNESHALYSRLKAQHRVAQVERRNAALEARFLEMAHHWGDSIESKDQYTQGHCQRVAFFACVLADSMGMDAKSLFWFRLGALLHDIGKIIVPTEVLNKAGDLTDEEWAIMKRHPEAGLELVADIDFPGDVRAIIRNHHERWDGTGYPDGLTGEEIPFAARILCVADVYDALTTARSYRDSLTHARAAEVMRSSKGQFDPVLLEAFLGWASSANIPGRQTPQNVAAFSIGNIT
;
A
#
# COMPACT_ATOMS: atom_id res chain seq x y z
N MET A 1 19.96 -58.46 41.05
CA MET A 1 19.50 -58.41 39.66
C MET A 1 18.56 -57.22 39.37
N THR A 2 18.66 -56.12 40.07
CA THR A 2 17.68 -54.99 39.95
C THR A 2 18.29 -53.70 39.35
N ALA A 3 19.60 -53.57 39.24
CA ALA A 3 20.22 -52.35 38.71
C ALA A 3 20.33 -52.30 37.16
N GLY A 4 20.29 -53.44 36.48
CA GLY A 4 20.37 -53.49 35.01
C GLY A 4 19.05 -53.28 34.25
N SER A 5 17.89 -53.46 34.93
CA SER A 5 16.59 -53.31 34.30
C SER A 5 16.11 -51.85 34.27
N THR A 6 16.49 -51.05 35.28
CA THR A 6 16.18 -49.60 35.36
C THR A 6 17.00 -48.78 34.36
N SER A 7 18.26 -49.13 34.10
CA SER A 7 19.12 -48.47 33.09
C SER A 7 18.59 -48.69 31.65
N ARG A 8 18.15 -49.90 31.34
CA ARG A 8 17.65 -50.26 30.01
C ARG A 8 16.26 -49.64 29.69
N ALA A 9 15.41 -49.47 30.73
CA ALA A 9 14.12 -48.80 30.61
C ALA A 9 14.30 -47.28 30.34
N SER A 10 15.23 -46.64 31.06
CA SER A 10 15.57 -45.23 30.88
C SER A 10 16.21 -44.94 29.50
N GLU A 11 17.04 -45.85 28.98
CA GLU A 11 17.60 -45.72 27.60
C GLU A 11 16.52 -45.79 26.53
N VAL A 12 15.58 -46.75 26.64
CA VAL A 12 14.45 -46.89 25.69
C VAL A 12 13.53 -45.66 25.73
N GLU A 13 13.26 -45.10 26.91
CA GLU A 13 12.44 -43.87 27.06
C GLU A 13 13.12 -42.65 26.43
N THR A 14 14.44 -42.50 26.56
CA THR A 14 15.21 -41.43 25.93
C THR A 14 15.23 -41.56 24.41
N GLU A 15 15.39 -42.77 23.87
CA GLU A 15 15.29 -43.03 22.42
C GLU A 15 13.90 -42.66 21.86
N VAL A 16 12.83 -43.02 22.56
CA VAL A 16 11.44 -42.67 22.15
C VAL A 16 11.23 -41.16 22.14
N ILE A 17 11.74 -40.44 23.15
CA ILE A 17 11.66 -38.96 23.22
C ILE A 17 12.41 -38.36 22.04
N GLN A 18 13.65 -38.80 21.79
CA GLN A 18 14.45 -38.28 20.66
C GLN A 18 13.78 -38.56 19.32
N GLN A 19 13.20 -39.75 19.13
CA GLN A 19 12.45 -40.07 17.92
C GLN A 19 11.26 -39.13 17.71
N ILE A 20 10.48 -38.80 18.74
CA ILE A 20 9.35 -37.86 18.63
C ILE A 20 9.87 -36.46 18.24
N VAL A 21 11.00 -36.00 18.80
CA VAL A 21 11.63 -34.72 18.46
C VAL A 21 12.04 -34.71 16.99
N ASP A 22 12.69 -35.75 16.50
CA ASP A 22 13.18 -35.83 15.13
C ASP A 22 12.03 -35.89 14.12
N GLU A 23 10.99 -36.67 14.42
CA GLU A 23 9.76 -36.74 13.61
C GLU A 23 9.00 -35.40 13.60
N ALA A 24 8.94 -34.66 14.74
CA ALA A 24 8.32 -33.34 14.79
C ALA A 24 9.09 -32.32 13.95
N LYS A 25 10.42 -32.30 14.03
CA LYS A 25 11.28 -31.45 13.21
C LYS A 25 11.21 -31.79 11.70
N LEU A 26 11.06 -33.07 11.37
CA LEU A 26 10.83 -33.48 9.99
C LEU A 26 9.49 -32.97 9.49
N ALA A 27 8.43 -33.09 10.29
CA ALA A 27 7.11 -32.55 9.97
C ALA A 27 7.14 -31.02 9.74
N GLU A 28 7.89 -30.26 10.57
CA GLU A 28 8.11 -28.81 10.35
C GLU A 28 8.78 -28.55 8.99
N ARG A 29 9.86 -29.30 8.66
CA ARG A 29 10.58 -29.12 7.39
C ARG A 29 9.71 -29.40 6.15
N GLU A 30 8.74 -30.30 6.29
CA GLU A 30 7.80 -30.69 5.25
C GLU A 30 6.52 -29.83 5.25
N GLY A 31 6.44 -28.81 6.11
CA GLY A 31 5.26 -27.93 6.23
C GLY A 31 4.02 -28.60 6.83
N ARG A 32 4.17 -29.78 7.43
CA ARG A 32 3.09 -30.54 8.08
C ARG A 32 2.85 -30.04 9.51
N TRP A 33 2.44 -28.76 9.63
CA TRP A 33 2.36 -28.04 10.90
C TRP A 33 1.43 -28.69 11.93
N ASN A 34 0.29 -29.24 11.49
CA ASN A 34 -0.65 -29.95 12.38
C ASN A 34 -0.03 -31.22 12.98
N ASP A 35 0.75 -31.95 12.19
CA ASP A 35 1.46 -33.15 12.64
C ASP A 35 2.57 -32.76 13.63
N ALA A 36 3.33 -31.71 13.32
CA ALA A 36 4.35 -31.18 14.23
C ALA A 36 3.76 -30.75 15.57
N SER A 37 2.62 -30.02 15.58
CA SER A 37 1.97 -29.55 16.81
C SER A 37 1.56 -30.72 17.70
N GLN A 38 0.93 -31.77 17.16
CA GLN A 38 0.53 -32.96 17.90
C GLN A 38 1.72 -33.68 18.55
N ARG A 39 2.86 -33.74 17.83
CA ARG A 39 4.07 -34.37 18.36
C ARG A 39 4.69 -33.57 19.50
N TYR A 40 4.75 -32.23 19.37
CA TYR A 40 5.25 -31.38 20.45
C TYR A 40 4.30 -31.37 21.66
N GLU A 41 2.98 -31.38 21.47
CA GLU A 41 2.03 -31.54 22.58
C GLU A 41 2.24 -32.87 23.31
N ARG A 42 2.50 -33.96 22.57
CA ARG A 42 2.81 -35.25 23.16
C ARG A 42 4.10 -35.20 24.00
N LEU A 43 5.13 -34.47 23.54
CA LEU A 43 6.37 -34.27 24.30
C LEU A 43 6.11 -33.48 25.59
N VAL A 44 5.34 -32.38 25.52
CA VAL A 44 4.98 -31.56 26.69
C VAL A 44 4.28 -32.39 27.77
N ARG A 45 3.39 -33.30 27.36
CA ARG A 45 2.62 -34.18 28.26
C ARG A 45 3.36 -35.47 28.66
N ASN A 46 4.54 -35.73 28.09
CA ASN A 46 5.27 -36.95 28.37
C ASN A 46 5.87 -36.92 29.80
N PRO A 47 5.51 -37.85 30.69
CA PRO A 47 6.04 -37.88 32.09
C PRO A 47 7.54 -38.16 32.18
N PHE A 48 8.12 -38.79 31.15
CA PHE A 48 9.54 -39.15 31.11
C PHE A 48 10.42 -38.11 30.43
N ALA A 49 9.83 -37.06 29.82
CA ALA A 49 10.60 -35.94 29.29
C ALA A 49 11.23 -35.13 30.43
N ASP A 50 12.52 -34.86 30.31
CA ASP A 50 13.18 -33.95 31.26
C ASP A 50 12.69 -32.50 31.08
N ASP A 51 12.97 -31.67 32.08
CA ASP A 51 12.49 -30.28 32.08
C ASP A 51 13.02 -29.48 30.89
N MET A 52 14.25 -29.71 30.42
CA MET A 52 14.84 -29.00 29.29
C MET A 52 14.19 -29.40 27.96
N THR A 53 13.92 -30.70 27.81
CA THR A 53 13.15 -31.21 26.63
C THR A 53 11.73 -30.64 26.61
N ARG A 54 11.09 -30.59 27.78
CA ARG A 54 9.73 -30.04 27.94
C ARG A 54 9.68 -28.54 27.64
N LEU A 55 10.66 -27.76 28.14
CA LEU A 55 10.79 -26.33 27.84
C LEU A 55 11.04 -26.07 26.33
N SER A 56 11.89 -26.90 25.71
CA SER A 56 12.14 -26.83 24.28
C SER A 56 10.89 -27.16 23.46
N ALA A 57 10.14 -28.19 23.88
CA ALA A 57 8.90 -28.59 23.22
C ALA A 57 7.83 -27.49 23.30
N LEU A 58 7.66 -26.82 24.45
CA LEU A 58 6.74 -25.68 24.60
C LEU A 58 7.11 -24.53 23.64
N ARG A 59 8.39 -24.19 23.53
CA ARG A 59 8.86 -23.14 22.63
C ARG A 59 8.63 -23.51 21.15
N TRP A 60 8.95 -24.74 20.76
CA TRP A 60 8.70 -25.21 19.37
C TRP A 60 7.21 -25.24 19.06
N LEU A 61 6.38 -25.69 20.01
CA LEU A 61 4.91 -25.72 19.87
C LEU A 61 4.36 -24.29 19.66
N GLY A 62 4.83 -23.31 20.44
CA GLY A 62 4.44 -21.92 20.26
C GLY A 62 4.77 -21.38 18.86
N ARG A 63 5.95 -21.74 18.31
CA ARG A 63 6.31 -21.39 16.93
C ARG A 63 5.41 -22.07 15.91
N VAL A 64 5.12 -23.35 16.09
CA VAL A 64 4.22 -24.11 15.19
C VAL A 64 2.80 -23.53 15.20
N TYR A 65 2.27 -23.13 16.37
CA TYR A 65 0.97 -22.45 16.43
C TYR A 65 0.96 -21.09 15.73
N LEU A 66 2.09 -20.39 15.71
CA LEU A 66 2.23 -19.14 14.96
C LEU A 66 2.14 -19.42 13.44
N GLU A 67 2.82 -20.44 12.94
CA GLU A 67 2.74 -20.88 11.54
C GLU A 67 1.33 -21.36 11.15
N LEU A 68 0.58 -21.94 12.09
CA LEU A 68 -0.83 -22.30 11.92
C LEU A 68 -1.80 -21.08 12.01
N GLY A 69 -1.28 -19.85 12.19
CA GLY A 69 -2.09 -18.65 12.36
C GLY A 69 -2.80 -18.53 13.70
N ASN A 70 -2.57 -19.46 14.64
CA ASN A 70 -3.21 -19.47 15.95
C ASN A 70 -2.38 -18.70 16.99
N ARG A 71 -2.40 -17.36 16.89
CA ARG A 71 -1.63 -16.47 17.80
C ARG A 71 -2.01 -16.62 19.27
N GLY A 72 -3.29 -16.85 19.57
CA GLY A 72 -3.76 -17.02 20.95
C GLY A 72 -3.09 -18.23 21.59
N ALA A 73 -3.19 -19.40 20.97
CA ALA A 73 -2.57 -20.62 21.46
C ALA A 73 -1.02 -20.51 21.49
N ALA A 74 -0.41 -19.83 20.52
CA ALA A 74 1.02 -19.57 20.54
C ALA A 74 1.43 -18.76 21.77
N MET A 75 0.70 -17.70 22.09
CA MET A 75 0.99 -16.85 23.25
C MET A 75 0.83 -17.61 24.56
N ASP A 76 -0.28 -18.33 24.76
CA ASP A 76 -0.56 -19.12 25.97
C ASP A 76 0.57 -20.13 26.26
N VAL A 77 1.01 -20.85 25.23
CA VAL A 77 2.06 -21.85 25.35
C VAL A 77 3.43 -21.22 25.63
N LEU A 78 3.72 -20.07 25.02
CA LEU A 78 5.00 -19.38 25.21
C LEU A 78 5.10 -18.67 26.55
N GLU A 79 4.01 -18.11 27.07
CA GLU A 79 3.97 -17.58 28.45
C GLU A 79 4.17 -18.72 29.48
N ALA A 80 3.57 -19.88 29.23
CA ALA A 80 3.82 -21.06 30.04
C ALA A 80 5.31 -21.51 29.95
N ALA A 81 5.93 -21.40 28.75
CA ALA A 81 7.35 -21.72 28.59
C ALA A 81 8.26 -20.75 29.36
N VAL A 82 7.97 -19.45 29.33
CA VAL A 82 8.71 -18.43 30.11
C VAL A 82 8.57 -18.68 31.61
N ALA A 83 7.36 -18.95 32.10
CA ALA A 83 7.08 -19.24 33.50
C ALA A 83 7.81 -20.50 33.96
N ALA A 84 7.76 -21.59 33.19
CA ALA A 84 8.44 -22.85 33.50
C ALA A 84 9.96 -22.69 33.44
N ALA A 85 10.53 -21.95 32.49
CA ALA A 85 11.95 -21.65 32.40
C ALA A 85 12.45 -20.83 33.60
N SER A 86 11.62 -19.89 34.07
CA SER A 86 11.91 -19.09 35.27
C SER A 86 11.92 -19.95 36.52
N GLN A 87 10.97 -20.88 36.68
CA GLN A 87 10.91 -21.83 37.79
C GLN A 87 12.13 -22.80 37.80
N ALA A 88 12.53 -23.23 36.59
CA ALA A 88 13.71 -24.10 36.42
C ALA A 88 15.03 -23.33 36.60
N GLY A 89 15.01 -22.01 36.75
CA GLY A 89 16.22 -21.20 36.88
C GLY A 89 17.13 -21.29 35.65
N SER A 90 16.55 -21.40 34.42
CA SER A 90 17.31 -21.54 33.18
C SER A 90 17.28 -20.24 32.34
N PRO A 91 18.28 -19.34 32.50
CA PRO A 91 18.30 -18.08 31.74
C PRO A 91 18.33 -18.28 30.21
N SER A 92 19.00 -19.33 29.74
CA SER A 92 19.02 -19.63 28.28
C SER A 92 17.62 -19.97 27.77
N ALA A 93 16.84 -20.80 28.49
CA ALA A 93 15.47 -21.12 28.12
C ALA A 93 14.55 -19.88 28.19
N ILE A 94 14.77 -19.00 29.18
CA ILE A 94 14.05 -17.73 29.32
C ILE A 94 14.31 -16.84 28.08
N ALA A 95 15.60 -16.63 27.74
CA ALA A 95 15.95 -15.79 26.58
C ALA A 95 15.35 -16.31 25.28
N GLN A 96 15.40 -17.63 25.07
CA GLN A 96 14.85 -18.27 23.88
C GLN A 96 13.30 -18.19 23.83
N ALA A 97 12.60 -18.37 24.96
CA ALA A 97 11.16 -18.26 25.02
C ALA A 97 10.71 -16.81 24.79
N LEU A 98 11.35 -15.83 25.44
CA LEU A 98 11.08 -14.40 25.25
C LEU A 98 11.29 -13.95 23.79
N ASN A 99 12.32 -14.50 23.12
CA ASN A 99 12.55 -14.21 21.70
C ASN A 99 11.36 -14.67 20.83
N VAL A 100 10.79 -15.83 21.11
CA VAL A 100 9.60 -16.30 20.34
C VAL A 100 8.35 -15.52 20.71
N VAL A 101 8.15 -15.16 22.00
CA VAL A 101 7.07 -14.23 22.42
C VAL A 101 7.16 -12.91 21.65
N ALA A 102 8.38 -12.37 21.51
CA ALA A 102 8.61 -11.15 20.75
C ALA A 102 8.24 -11.29 19.26
N ILE A 103 8.52 -12.45 18.64
CA ILE A 103 8.11 -12.75 17.26
C ILE A 103 6.57 -12.75 17.15
N VAL A 104 5.83 -13.31 18.14
CA VAL A 104 4.36 -13.30 18.14
C VAL A 104 3.82 -11.87 18.21
N HIS A 105 4.40 -10.99 19.02
CA HIS A 105 4.04 -9.58 19.05
C HIS A 105 4.38 -8.86 17.73
N GLN A 106 5.58 -9.10 17.20
CA GLN A 106 6.02 -8.50 15.91
C GLN A 106 5.09 -8.86 14.76
N THR A 107 4.76 -10.15 14.59
CA THR A 107 3.84 -10.61 13.54
C THR A 107 2.42 -10.11 13.72
N GLY A 108 2.06 -9.71 14.93
CA GLY A 108 0.78 -9.08 15.25
C GLY A 108 0.74 -7.57 15.10
N GLY A 109 1.87 -6.93 14.78
CA GLY A 109 1.97 -5.48 14.67
C GLY A 109 2.21 -4.75 16.00
N ASP A 110 2.33 -5.46 17.13
CA ASP A 110 2.60 -4.87 18.46
C ASP A 110 4.10 -4.62 18.62
N LEU A 111 4.66 -3.72 17.81
CA LEU A 111 6.11 -3.51 17.71
C LEU A 111 6.75 -3.02 19.02
N ASP A 112 6.02 -2.29 19.87
CA ASP A 112 6.53 -1.83 21.17
C ASP A 112 6.71 -3.00 22.15
N LEU A 113 5.74 -3.90 22.21
CA LEU A 113 5.83 -5.11 23.00
C LEU A 113 6.90 -6.06 22.46
N ALA A 114 6.99 -6.21 21.13
CA ALA A 114 8.02 -7.01 20.49
C ALA A 114 9.42 -6.52 20.88
N GLU A 115 9.69 -5.22 20.75
CA GLU A 115 10.98 -4.61 21.10
C GLU A 115 11.30 -4.77 22.58
N SER A 116 10.33 -4.57 23.46
CA SER A 116 10.48 -4.77 24.91
C SER A 116 10.89 -6.20 25.22
N ARG A 117 10.23 -7.21 24.65
CA ARG A 117 10.53 -8.62 24.86
C ARG A 117 11.88 -9.05 24.26
N TYR A 118 12.22 -8.56 23.07
CA TYR A 118 13.56 -8.77 22.49
C TYR A 118 14.65 -8.16 23.38
N THR A 119 14.42 -6.96 23.93
CA THR A 119 15.40 -6.31 24.82
C THR A 119 15.59 -7.11 26.11
N GLU A 120 14.53 -7.62 26.71
CA GLU A 120 14.58 -8.50 27.89
C GLU A 120 15.34 -9.80 27.57
N ALA A 121 15.03 -10.44 26.45
CA ALA A 121 15.74 -11.62 25.97
C ALA A 121 17.24 -11.34 25.75
N ARG A 122 17.57 -10.18 25.16
CA ARG A 122 18.95 -9.76 24.92
C ARG A 122 19.75 -9.58 26.20
N ILE A 123 19.18 -8.89 27.20
CA ILE A 123 19.80 -8.70 28.50
C ILE A 123 20.06 -10.07 29.19
N THR A 124 19.08 -10.97 29.10
CA THR A 124 19.18 -12.31 29.65
C THR A 124 20.30 -13.12 28.98
N ALA A 125 20.30 -13.14 27.61
CA ALA A 125 21.32 -13.83 26.83
C ALA A 125 22.73 -13.25 27.10
N GLN A 126 22.85 -11.93 27.26
CA GLN A 126 24.11 -11.25 27.58
C GLN A 126 24.64 -11.65 28.96
N SER A 127 23.76 -11.81 29.94
CA SER A 127 24.16 -12.19 31.32
C SER A 127 24.83 -13.56 31.42
N ILE A 128 24.56 -14.45 30.47
CA ILE A 128 25.09 -15.82 30.40
C ILE A 128 26.13 -16.02 29.29
N GLY A 129 26.40 -14.99 28.51
CA GLY A 129 27.34 -15.06 27.38
C GLY A 129 26.87 -15.94 26.22
N ASP A 130 25.53 -16.09 26.01
CA ASP A 130 24.96 -16.87 24.91
C ASP A 130 25.07 -16.08 23.58
N ALA A 131 26.21 -16.25 22.90
CA ALA A 131 26.54 -15.54 21.68
C ALA A 131 25.58 -15.84 20.51
N GLU A 132 25.06 -17.08 20.44
CA GLU A 132 24.11 -17.47 19.37
C GLU A 132 22.75 -16.81 19.58
N ALA A 133 22.23 -16.82 20.81
CA ALA A 133 21.00 -16.12 21.16
C ALA A 133 21.13 -14.60 20.93
N LEU A 134 22.27 -14.01 21.31
CA LEU A 134 22.53 -12.58 21.07
C LEU A 134 22.49 -12.22 19.59
N ALA A 135 23.17 -12.98 18.74
CA ALA A 135 23.19 -12.73 17.30
C ALA A 135 21.78 -12.82 16.70
N MET A 136 20.99 -13.81 17.11
CA MET A 136 19.61 -14.00 16.65
C MET A 136 18.70 -12.85 17.12
N ILE A 137 18.80 -12.45 18.38
CA ILE A 137 17.98 -11.36 18.95
C ILE A 137 18.36 -10.01 18.32
N ASP A 138 19.64 -9.74 18.09
CA ASP A 138 20.09 -8.51 17.42
C ASP A 138 19.57 -8.46 15.97
N GLN A 139 19.50 -9.60 15.24
CA GLN A 139 18.84 -9.66 13.93
C GLN A 139 17.35 -9.27 14.02
N ASN A 140 16.63 -9.82 14.97
CA ASN A 140 15.21 -9.55 15.16
C ASN A 140 14.96 -8.09 15.57
N LEU A 141 15.78 -7.51 16.45
CA LEU A 141 15.73 -6.08 16.79
C LEU A 141 16.00 -5.20 15.58
N GLY A 142 16.94 -5.60 14.72
CA GLY A 142 17.18 -4.95 13.43
C GLY A 142 15.95 -4.97 12.54
N THR A 143 15.25 -6.10 12.48
CA THR A 143 14.01 -6.23 11.71
C THR A 143 12.90 -5.32 12.26
N VAL A 144 12.71 -5.25 13.60
CA VAL A 144 11.74 -4.33 14.21
C VAL A 144 12.08 -2.86 13.89
N ALA A 145 13.36 -2.48 13.97
CA ALA A 145 13.80 -1.14 13.63
C ALA A 145 13.56 -0.81 12.13
N SER A 146 13.80 -1.78 11.23
CA SER A 146 13.52 -1.64 9.80
C SER A 146 12.01 -1.44 9.54
N ILE A 147 11.15 -2.26 10.17
CA ILE A 147 9.68 -2.12 10.06
C ILE A 147 9.22 -0.73 10.53
N ARG A 148 9.87 -0.14 11.54
CA ARG A 148 9.59 1.23 12.02
C ARG A 148 10.14 2.32 11.11
N GLY A 149 10.99 1.98 10.15
CA GLY A 149 11.68 2.94 9.29
C GLY A 149 12.95 3.56 9.92
N ASP A 150 13.38 3.09 11.09
CA ASP A 150 14.67 3.50 11.70
C ASP A 150 15.81 2.66 11.12
N ILE A 151 16.13 2.94 9.85
CA ILE A 151 17.06 2.13 9.07
C ILE A 151 18.49 2.19 9.63
N ASN A 152 18.89 3.31 10.20
CA ASN A 152 20.23 3.41 10.84
C ASN A 152 20.36 2.50 12.04
N ARG A 153 19.33 2.43 12.87
CA ARG A 153 19.28 1.51 14.03
C ARG A 153 19.20 0.06 13.56
N ALA A 154 18.44 -0.23 12.50
CA ALA A 154 18.39 -1.55 11.88
C ALA A 154 19.76 -2.01 11.42
N LEU A 155 20.49 -1.18 10.67
CA LEU A 155 21.86 -1.48 10.22
C LEU A 155 22.83 -1.71 11.37
N ALA A 156 22.74 -0.94 12.47
CA ALA A 156 23.58 -1.15 13.64
C ALA A 156 23.33 -2.53 14.29
N ALA A 157 22.06 -2.91 14.45
CA ALA A 157 21.69 -4.21 15.01
C ALA A 157 22.07 -5.38 14.09
N PHE A 158 21.82 -5.26 12.78
CA PHE A 158 22.23 -6.28 11.81
C PHE A 158 23.75 -6.47 11.76
N LYS A 159 24.56 -5.41 11.89
CA LYS A 159 26.03 -5.53 11.95
C LYS A 159 26.49 -6.30 13.19
N LEU A 160 25.90 -6.04 14.37
CA LEU A 160 26.20 -6.82 15.58
C LEU A 160 25.85 -8.30 15.41
N SER A 161 24.69 -8.58 14.83
CA SER A 161 24.25 -9.94 14.51
C SER A 161 25.21 -10.65 13.54
N LEU A 162 25.62 -9.95 12.48
CA LEU A 162 26.56 -10.47 11.47
C LEU A 162 27.91 -10.84 12.08
N GLU A 163 28.45 -9.96 12.93
CA GLU A 163 29.70 -10.21 13.66
C GLU A 163 29.56 -11.45 14.57
N GLY A 164 28.44 -11.56 15.28
CA GLY A 164 28.15 -12.72 16.13
C GLY A 164 28.10 -14.02 15.35
N TYR A 165 27.33 -14.09 14.28
CA TYR A 165 27.21 -15.30 13.45
C TYR A 165 28.53 -15.66 12.75
N ARG A 166 29.30 -14.67 12.28
CA ARG A 166 30.65 -14.92 11.73
C ARG A 166 31.60 -15.52 12.75
N ALA A 167 31.61 -14.99 13.98
CA ALA A 167 32.44 -15.51 15.07
C ALA A 167 32.09 -16.96 15.45
N LEU A 168 30.79 -17.32 15.30
CA LEU A 168 30.28 -18.67 15.56
C LEU A 168 30.43 -19.63 14.37
N GLY A 169 30.90 -19.16 13.21
CA GLY A 169 30.97 -19.95 11.98
C GLY A 169 29.60 -20.30 11.37
N ARG A 170 28.55 -19.57 11.75
CA ARG A 170 27.17 -19.77 11.28
C ARG A 170 26.95 -19.07 9.92
N ARG A 171 27.41 -19.72 8.84
CA ARG A 171 27.47 -19.13 7.50
C ARG A 171 26.10 -18.76 6.93
N ASP A 172 25.10 -19.65 7.06
CA ASP A 172 23.78 -19.43 6.48
C ASP A 172 23.04 -18.28 7.19
N GLN A 173 23.14 -18.21 8.53
CA GLN A 173 22.59 -17.12 9.31
C GLN A 173 23.28 -15.79 8.99
N ALA A 174 24.61 -15.81 8.82
CA ALA A 174 25.35 -14.61 8.40
C ALA A 174 24.91 -14.13 7.01
N ALA A 175 24.63 -15.04 6.07
CA ALA A 175 24.13 -14.70 4.76
C ALA A 175 22.69 -14.11 4.81
N GLN A 176 21.82 -14.62 5.67
CA GLN A 176 20.50 -14.02 5.92
C GLN A 176 20.61 -12.60 6.45
N VAL A 177 21.51 -12.35 7.41
CA VAL A 177 21.75 -11.00 7.94
C VAL A 177 22.31 -10.07 6.86
N LEU A 178 23.21 -10.55 6.00
CA LEU A 178 23.73 -9.77 4.88
C LEU A 178 22.61 -9.38 3.89
N ASN A 179 21.66 -10.29 3.65
CA ASN A 179 20.47 -9.97 2.86
C ASN A 179 19.64 -8.85 3.50
N ASN A 180 19.43 -8.89 4.81
CA ASN A 180 18.71 -7.84 5.55
C ASN A 180 19.46 -6.50 5.53
N ILE A 181 20.80 -6.52 5.59
CA ILE A 181 21.66 -5.34 5.42
C ILE A 181 21.50 -4.77 4.01
N GLY A 182 21.45 -5.62 2.99
CA GLY A 182 21.19 -5.21 1.61
C GLY A 182 19.84 -4.51 1.43
N LEU A 183 18.78 -5.07 2.02
CA LEU A 183 17.46 -4.43 2.05
C LEU A 183 17.51 -3.06 2.75
N ALA A 184 18.15 -2.98 3.91
CA ALA A 184 18.27 -1.73 4.65
C ALA A 184 19.05 -0.65 3.87
N TYR A 185 20.11 -1.01 3.14
CA TYR A 185 20.80 -0.07 2.25
C TYR A 185 19.95 0.32 1.04
N SER A 186 19.17 -0.60 0.50
CA SER A 186 18.22 -0.30 -0.58
C SER A 186 17.17 0.73 -0.13
N ASP A 187 16.64 0.60 1.09
CA ASP A 187 15.69 1.54 1.69
C ASP A 187 16.29 2.94 1.92
N LEU A 188 17.60 3.03 2.17
CA LEU A 188 18.33 4.30 2.26
C LEU A 188 18.66 4.91 0.88
N GLY A 189 18.43 4.17 -0.22
CA GLY A 189 18.88 4.57 -1.56
C GLY A 189 20.39 4.38 -1.81
N GLU A 190 21.11 3.72 -0.89
CA GLU A 190 22.54 3.40 -1.01
C GLU A 190 22.73 2.13 -1.86
N LEU A 191 22.32 2.19 -3.14
CA LEU A 191 22.15 1.03 -4.01
C LEU A 191 23.45 0.24 -4.27
N ASP A 192 24.59 0.90 -4.31
CA ASP A 192 25.91 0.23 -4.47
C ASP A 192 26.22 -0.65 -3.25
N ARG A 193 25.97 -0.14 -2.04
CA ARG A 193 26.15 -0.91 -0.80
C ARG A 193 25.17 -2.06 -0.66
N ALA A 194 23.93 -1.87 -1.16
CA ALA A 194 22.95 -2.96 -1.25
C ALA A 194 23.46 -4.08 -2.16
N ALA A 195 24.01 -3.73 -3.34
CA ALA A 195 24.59 -4.68 -4.27
C ALA A 195 25.75 -5.48 -3.66
N GLU A 196 26.66 -4.79 -2.94
CA GLU A 196 27.78 -5.44 -2.25
C GLU A 196 27.29 -6.42 -1.20
N ALA A 197 26.29 -6.03 -0.39
CA ALA A 197 25.74 -6.88 0.67
C ALA A 197 25.04 -8.12 0.10
N TYR A 198 24.24 -7.99 -0.96
CA TYR A 198 23.60 -9.11 -1.63
C TYR A 198 24.63 -10.06 -2.29
N ALA A 199 25.66 -9.50 -2.94
CA ALA A 199 26.72 -10.33 -3.54
C ALA A 199 27.53 -11.07 -2.48
N GLU A 200 27.73 -10.48 -1.30
CA GLU A 200 28.38 -11.16 -0.17
C GLU A 200 27.45 -12.23 0.41
N ALA A 201 26.15 -11.97 0.56
CA ALA A 201 25.17 -12.97 1.00
C ALA A 201 25.19 -14.19 0.07
N GLU A 202 25.12 -13.97 -1.24
CA GLU A 202 25.16 -15.04 -2.25
C GLU A 202 26.42 -15.90 -2.13
N ARG A 203 27.60 -15.29 -1.99
CA ARG A 203 28.87 -16.01 -1.79
C ARG A 203 28.97 -16.74 -0.46
N THR A 204 28.25 -16.27 0.56
CA THR A 204 28.33 -16.81 1.92
C THR A 204 27.44 -18.02 2.10
N PHE A 205 26.32 -18.14 1.38
CA PHE A 205 25.47 -19.34 1.41
C PHE A 205 26.27 -20.58 0.98
N GLY A 206 26.23 -21.61 1.83
CA GLY A 206 26.82 -22.90 1.51
C GLY A 206 26.13 -23.58 0.34
N GLU A 207 26.81 -24.59 -0.26
CA GLU A 207 26.31 -25.26 -1.47
C GLU A 207 25.05 -26.10 -1.21
N GLU A 208 24.75 -26.50 0.03
CA GLU A 208 23.82 -27.61 0.27
C GLU A 208 22.48 -27.28 0.94
N HIS A 209 22.21 -26.10 1.58
CA HIS A 209 21.15 -26.15 2.60
C HIS A 209 20.04 -25.12 2.63
N ASP A 210 19.96 -24.08 1.80
CA ASP A 210 18.81 -23.17 1.93
C ASP A 210 18.36 -22.57 0.59
N GLN A 211 17.59 -23.36 -0.16
CA GLN A 211 17.03 -22.93 -1.45
C GLN A 211 16.14 -21.68 -1.32
N ALA A 212 15.36 -21.57 -0.22
CA ALA A 212 14.45 -20.45 -0.01
C ALA A 212 15.22 -19.14 0.23
N ASN A 213 16.26 -19.16 1.07
CA ASN A 213 17.07 -17.97 1.33
C ASN A 213 17.93 -17.56 0.11
N LYS A 214 18.44 -18.51 -0.67
CA LYS A 214 19.11 -18.23 -1.95
C LYS A 214 18.16 -17.55 -2.93
N LEU A 215 16.92 -18.04 -3.02
CA LEU A 215 15.88 -17.44 -3.85
C LEU A 215 15.57 -16.01 -3.41
N ASN A 216 15.45 -15.74 -2.10
CA ASN A 216 15.27 -14.39 -1.54
C ASN A 216 16.36 -13.42 -2.00
N VAL A 217 17.64 -13.82 -1.86
CA VAL A 217 18.76 -12.97 -2.29
C VAL A 217 18.71 -12.72 -3.80
N ALA A 218 18.44 -13.74 -4.60
CA ALA A 218 18.35 -13.61 -6.03
C ALA A 218 17.22 -12.65 -6.46
N LEU A 219 16.04 -12.73 -5.81
CA LEU A 219 14.93 -11.83 -6.06
C LEU A 219 15.26 -10.38 -5.66
N ASN A 220 15.92 -10.18 -4.51
CA ASN A 220 16.36 -8.85 -4.07
C ASN A 220 17.41 -8.24 -5.03
N GLN A 221 18.29 -9.06 -5.60
CA GLN A 221 19.21 -8.61 -6.65
C GLN A 221 18.47 -8.22 -7.94
N VAL A 222 17.47 -8.99 -8.36
CA VAL A 222 16.60 -8.64 -9.50
C VAL A 222 15.88 -7.32 -9.23
N GLN A 223 15.31 -7.14 -8.05
CA GLN A 223 14.65 -5.90 -7.65
C GLN A 223 15.62 -4.71 -7.65
N LEU A 224 16.85 -4.89 -7.17
CA LEU A 224 17.88 -3.85 -7.20
C LEU A 224 18.26 -3.47 -8.64
N CYS A 225 18.38 -4.44 -9.55
CA CYS A 225 18.62 -4.17 -10.97
C CYS A 225 17.47 -3.38 -11.60
N ILE A 226 16.23 -3.71 -11.27
CA ILE A 226 15.04 -2.95 -11.69
C ILE A 226 15.10 -1.51 -11.16
N ALA A 227 15.36 -1.32 -9.87
CA ALA A 227 15.44 -0.02 -9.22
C ALA A 227 16.56 0.87 -9.78
N THR A 228 17.63 0.25 -10.30
CA THR A 228 18.77 0.96 -10.95
C THR A 228 18.63 1.09 -12.45
N GLY A 229 17.51 0.67 -13.04
CA GLY A 229 17.27 0.73 -14.50
C GLY A 229 18.11 -0.26 -15.31
N ARG A 230 18.75 -1.26 -14.68
CA ARG A 230 19.57 -2.28 -15.35
C ARG A 230 18.71 -3.47 -15.77
N PHE A 231 17.77 -3.22 -16.70
CA PHE A 231 16.73 -4.20 -17.05
C PHE A 231 17.25 -5.45 -17.78
N GLU A 232 18.34 -5.31 -18.55
CA GLU A 232 19.00 -6.46 -19.19
C GLU A 232 19.58 -7.41 -18.14
N GLU A 233 20.33 -6.87 -17.17
CA GLU A 233 20.88 -7.66 -16.06
C GLU A 233 19.78 -8.26 -15.19
N ALA A 234 18.70 -7.50 -14.92
CA ALA A 234 17.55 -8.01 -14.21
C ALA A 234 16.92 -9.22 -14.90
N GLN A 235 16.81 -9.17 -16.24
CA GLN A 235 16.29 -10.30 -17.03
C GLN A 235 17.21 -11.50 -17.01
N GLU A 236 18.52 -11.30 -17.14
CA GLU A 236 19.51 -12.40 -17.08
C GLU A 236 19.45 -13.11 -15.73
N ARG A 237 19.33 -12.35 -14.62
CA ARG A 237 19.20 -12.91 -13.26
C ARG A 237 17.86 -13.59 -13.01
N ALA A 238 16.77 -13.05 -13.55
CA ALA A 238 15.43 -13.61 -13.40
C ALA A 238 15.20 -14.88 -14.26
N GLY A 239 15.93 -15.04 -15.37
CA GLY A 239 15.76 -16.17 -16.28
C GLY A 239 15.85 -17.54 -15.63
N PRO A 240 16.90 -17.87 -14.87
CA PRO A 240 17.02 -19.12 -14.13
C PRO A 240 15.88 -19.34 -13.12
N LEU A 241 15.42 -18.28 -12.44
CA LEU A 241 14.31 -18.35 -11.49
C LEU A 241 13.00 -18.65 -12.20
N LEU A 242 12.77 -18.02 -13.35
CA LEU A 242 11.58 -18.26 -14.17
C LEU A 242 11.51 -19.71 -14.65
N ALA A 243 12.63 -20.33 -14.97
CA ALA A 243 12.70 -21.74 -15.40
C ALA A 243 12.33 -22.74 -14.29
N LEU A 244 12.41 -22.33 -13.02
CA LEU A 244 12.11 -23.16 -11.86
C LEU A 244 10.71 -22.90 -11.28
N THR A 245 9.91 -22.00 -11.87
CA THR A 245 8.61 -21.58 -11.29
C THR A 245 7.63 -22.73 -11.08
N ASP A 246 7.63 -23.74 -11.94
CA ASP A 246 6.72 -24.88 -11.84
C ASP A 246 7.00 -25.78 -10.61
N GLU A 247 8.22 -25.70 -10.07
CA GLU A 247 8.65 -26.45 -8.89
C GLU A 247 8.49 -25.63 -7.59
N MET A 248 8.13 -24.35 -7.69
CA MET A 248 8.02 -23.43 -6.56
C MET A 248 6.63 -23.47 -5.94
N ALA A 249 6.57 -23.19 -4.63
CA ALA A 249 5.31 -22.84 -3.96
C ALA A 249 4.66 -21.61 -4.62
N PRO A 250 3.30 -21.50 -4.60
CA PRO A 250 2.59 -20.43 -5.33
C PRO A 250 3.05 -19.01 -4.98
N SER A 251 3.30 -18.70 -3.70
CA SER A 251 3.80 -17.36 -3.31
C SER A 251 5.14 -17.03 -3.96
N TRP A 252 6.10 -17.96 -3.95
CA TRP A 252 7.41 -17.75 -4.57
C TRP A 252 7.34 -17.64 -6.09
N ARG A 253 6.52 -18.50 -6.70
CA ARG A 253 6.23 -18.45 -8.14
C ARG A 253 5.65 -17.09 -8.53
N GLY A 254 4.68 -16.59 -7.75
CA GLY A 254 4.06 -15.30 -7.95
C GLY A 254 5.05 -14.15 -7.84
N GLU A 255 5.97 -14.18 -6.87
CA GLU A 255 7.02 -13.16 -6.72
C GLU A 255 7.96 -13.12 -7.93
N VAL A 256 8.42 -14.27 -8.42
CA VAL A 256 9.25 -14.33 -9.64
C VAL A 256 8.50 -13.75 -10.83
N LEU A 257 7.25 -14.20 -11.05
CA LEU A 257 6.41 -13.73 -12.16
C LEU A 257 6.14 -12.23 -12.08
N ARG A 258 5.91 -11.68 -10.89
CA ARG A 258 5.75 -10.24 -10.66
C ARG A 258 6.98 -9.46 -11.12
N HIS A 259 8.18 -9.87 -10.72
CA HIS A 259 9.42 -9.20 -11.11
C HIS A 259 9.67 -9.29 -12.63
N VAL A 260 9.45 -10.45 -13.23
CA VAL A 260 9.58 -10.63 -14.70
C VAL A 260 8.54 -9.78 -15.45
N GLY A 261 7.32 -9.67 -14.91
CA GLY A 261 6.28 -8.77 -15.44
C GLY A 261 6.70 -7.30 -15.41
N VAL A 262 7.31 -6.85 -14.31
CA VAL A 262 7.88 -5.48 -14.21
C VAL A 262 9.01 -5.27 -15.22
N ILE A 263 9.94 -6.20 -15.34
CA ILE A 263 11.02 -6.11 -16.34
C ILE A 263 10.46 -6.01 -17.75
N ALA A 264 9.46 -6.82 -18.10
CA ALA A 264 8.82 -6.79 -19.41
C ALA A 264 8.15 -5.43 -19.67
N ARG A 265 7.46 -4.85 -18.67
CA ARG A 265 6.86 -3.51 -18.76
C ARG A 265 7.90 -2.43 -19.04
N GLU A 266 8.99 -2.39 -18.26
CA GLU A 266 10.04 -1.38 -18.40
C GLU A 266 10.77 -1.48 -19.75
N ARG A 267 10.78 -2.67 -20.36
CA ARG A 267 11.31 -2.90 -21.71
C ARG A 267 10.30 -2.63 -22.83
N GLY A 268 9.07 -2.25 -22.49
CA GLY A 268 8.01 -1.96 -23.45
C GLY A 268 7.27 -3.19 -24.00
N ASP A 269 7.53 -4.40 -23.50
CA ASP A 269 6.81 -5.62 -23.87
C ASP A 269 5.54 -5.78 -23.00
N TYR A 270 4.57 -4.91 -23.26
CA TYR A 270 3.35 -4.80 -22.46
C TYR A 270 2.46 -6.06 -22.53
N MET A 271 2.56 -6.84 -23.60
CA MET A 271 1.83 -8.11 -23.72
C MET A 271 2.36 -9.14 -22.73
N LYS A 272 3.68 -9.33 -22.70
CA LYS A 272 4.29 -10.23 -21.72
C LYS A 272 4.16 -9.71 -20.29
N ALA A 273 4.24 -8.40 -20.09
CA ALA A 273 4.01 -7.81 -18.77
C ALA A 273 2.62 -8.18 -18.24
N ALA A 274 1.58 -8.03 -19.06
CA ALA A 274 0.21 -8.40 -18.69
C ALA A 274 0.06 -9.88 -18.41
N GLU A 275 0.68 -10.76 -19.24
CA GLU A 275 0.67 -12.21 -19.05
C GLU A 275 1.32 -12.61 -17.71
N TYR A 276 2.54 -12.13 -17.45
CA TYR A 276 3.27 -12.50 -16.23
C TYR A 276 2.60 -11.93 -14.96
N LEU A 277 2.14 -10.68 -14.99
CA LEU A 277 1.43 -10.09 -13.85
C LEU A 277 0.07 -10.76 -13.62
N GLY A 278 -0.64 -11.17 -14.68
CA GLY A 278 -1.87 -11.95 -14.56
C GLY A 278 -1.63 -13.28 -13.86
N ARG A 279 -0.63 -14.04 -14.30
CA ARG A 279 -0.21 -15.31 -13.66
C ARG A 279 0.27 -15.10 -12.22
N ALA A 280 0.97 -14.01 -11.93
CA ALA A 280 1.36 -13.67 -10.56
C ALA A 280 0.14 -13.42 -9.66
N SER A 281 -0.91 -12.78 -10.20
CA SER A 281 -2.18 -12.57 -9.51
C SER A 281 -2.89 -13.90 -9.19
N GLU A 282 -2.93 -14.83 -10.14
CA GLU A 282 -3.46 -16.18 -9.94
C GLU A 282 -2.69 -16.93 -8.83
N CYS A 283 -1.36 -16.83 -8.82
CA CYS A 283 -0.52 -17.41 -7.77
C CYS A 283 -0.81 -16.80 -6.40
N ALA A 284 -1.03 -15.48 -6.32
CA ALA A 284 -1.39 -14.82 -5.08
C ALA A 284 -2.75 -15.29 -4.53
N GLU A 285 -3.71 -15.55 -5.41
CA GLU A 285 -5.01 -16.12 -5.05
C GLU A 285 -4.89 -17.58 -4.58
N GLU A 286 -4.12 -18.39 -5.30
CA GLU A 286 -3.85 -19.80 -4.94
C GLU A 286 -3.19 -19.92 -3.56
N ALA A 287 -2.29 -18.97 -3.24
CA ALA A 287 -1.57 -18.95 -1.97
C ALA A 287 -2.33 -18.23 -0.83
N GLU A 288 -3.48 -17.61 -1.11
CA GLU A 288 -4.17 -16.68 -0.20
C GLU A 288 -3.24 -15.55 0.30
N ASP A 289 -2.24 -15.17 -0.51
CA ASP A 289 -1.23 -14.18 -0.19
C ASP A 289 -1.72 -12.77 -0.54
N LEU A 290 -2.36 -12.12 0.42
CA LEU A 290 -2.91 -10.77 0.25
C LEU A 290 -1.83 -9.72 -0.03
N LEU A 291 -0.59 -9.94 0.44
CA LEU A 291 0.49 -8.99 0.23
C LEU A 291 0.99 -9.06 -1.22
N LEU A 292 1.26 -10.27 -1.71
CA LEU A 292 1.61 -10.48 -3.11
C LEU A 292 0.49 -9.98 -4.04
N LYS A 293 -0.78 -10.23 -3.70
CA LYS A 293 -1.92 -9.73 -4.47
C LYS A 293 -1.91 -8.21 -4.56
N ALA A 294 -1.67 -7.52 -3.44
CA ALA A 294 -1.58 -6.07 -3.40
C ALA A 294 -0.41 -5.53 -4.25
N ASP A 295 0.77 -6.14 -4.12
CA ASP A 295 1.97 -5.78 -4.88
C ASP A 295 1.75 -5.99 -6.40
N VAL A 296 1.14 -7.10 -6.81
CA VAL A 296 0.82 -7.39 -8.22
C VAL A 296 -0.21 -6.42 -8.78
N THR A 297 -1.26 -6.14 -8.02
CA THR A 297 -2.32 -5.21 -8.43
C THR A 297 -1.77 -3.79 -8.61
N GLU A 298 -0.83 -3.36 -7.76
CA GLU A 298 -0.10 -2.10 -7.95
C GLU A 298 0.70 -2.09 -9.26
N GLN A 299 1.40 -3.18 -9.60
CA GLN A 299 2.17 -3.26 -10.85
C GLN A 299 1.26 -3.30 -12.09
N LEU A 300 0.07 -3.89 -11.98
CA LEU A 300 -0.95 -3.85 -13.04
C LEU A 300 -1.47 -2.42 -13.24
N ALA A 301 -1.69 -1.65 -12.18
CA ALA A 301 -2.07 -0.26 -12.30
C ALA A 301 -1.03 0.56 -13.07
N GLU A 302 0.28 0.37 -12.77
CA GLU A 302 1.36 1.02 -13.51
C GLU A 302 1.40 0.58 -14.99
N LEU A 303 1.19 -0.71 -15.28
CA LEU A 303 1.11 -1.22 -16.66
C LEU A 303 -0.03 -0.55 -17.41
N TYR A 304 -1.23 -0.51 -16.85
CA TYR A 304 -2.40 0.10 -17.48
C TYR A 304 -2.25 1.61 -17.65
N TRP A 305 -1.54 2.29 -16.73
CA TRP A 305 -1.15 3.69 -16.91
C TRP A 305 -0.33 3.88 -18.18
N THR A 306 0.72 3.07 -18.38
CA THR A 306 1.58 3.18 -19.58
C THR A 306 0.83 2.88 -20.88
N GLN A 307 -0.20 2.04 -20.81
CA GLN A 307 -1.08 1.70 -21.93
C GLN A 307 -2.22 2.71 -22.13
N LYS A 308 -2.34 3.74 -21.30
CA LYS A 308 -3.44 4.72 -21.30
C LYS A 308 -4.84 4.08 -21.04
N ARG A 309 -4.85 2.92 -20.40
CA ARG A 309 -6.08 2.20 -20.00
C ARG A 309 -6.51 2.68 -18.62
N HIS A 310 -7.07 3.87 -18.56
CA HIS A 310 -7.33 4.58 -17.30
C HIS A 310 -8.36 3.87 -16.41
N ARG A 311 -9.36 3.22 -17.00
CA ARG A 311 -10.36 2.43 -16.25
C ARG A 311 -9.69 1.30 -15.48
N ASP A 312 -8.89 0.49 -16.17
CA ASP A 312 -8.20 -0.66 -15.57
C ASP A 312 -7.16 -0.21 -14.54
N MET A 313 -6.46 0.89 -14.83
CA MET A 313 -5.53 1.51 -13.88
C MET A 313 -6.23 1.87 -12.56
N LEU A 314 -7.36 2.60 -12.65
CA LEU A 314 -8.11 3.03 -11.47
C LEU A 314 -8.70 1.87 -10.67
N ALA A 315 -9.22 0.84 -11.36
CA ALA A 315 -9.72 -0.36 -10.70
C ALA A 315 -8.63 -1.05 -9.88
N ASN A 316 -7.45 -1.25 -10.48
CA ASN A 316 -6.31 -1.88 -9.81
C ASN A 316 -5.74 -1.01 -8.69
N LEU A 317 -5.68 0.33 -8.87
CA LEU A 317 -5.25 1.25 -7.83
C LEU A 317 -6.15 1.19 -6.58
N ASN A 318 -7.47 1.17 -6.78
CA ASN A 318 -8.43 1.04 -5.67
C ASN A 318 -8.34 -0.33 -4.97
N GLU A 319 -8.18 -1.41 -5.74
CA GLU A 319 -8.01 -2.76 -5.19
C GLU A 319 -6.73 -2.87 -4.36
N SER A 320 -5.62 -2.42 -4.90
CA SER A 320 -4.32 -2.37 -4.20
C SER A 320 -4.43 -1.61 -2.87
N HIS A 321 -5.00 -0.40 -2.89
CA HIS A 321 -5.22 0.40 -1.69
C HIS A 321 -6.09 -0.33 -0.64
N ALA A 322 -7.18 -0.98 -1.07
CA ALA A 322 -8.05 -1.74 -0.18
C ALA A 322 -7.33 -2.93 0.47
N LEU A 323 -6.51 -3.65 -0.31
CA LEU A 323 -5.72 -4.78 0.18
C LEU A 323 -4.67 -4.36 1.22
N TYR A 324 -3.90 -3.31 0.93
CA TYR A 324 -2.91 -2.79 1.89
C TYR A 324 -3.55 -2.24 3.17
N SER A 325 -4.71 -1.60 3.06
CA SER A 325 -5.46 -1.12 4.22
C SER A 325 -5.91 -2.29 5.13
N ARG A 326 -6.29 -3.43 4.54
CA ARG A 326 -6.63 -4.65 5.30
C ARG A 326 -5.43 -5.25 6.01
N LEU A 327 -4.24 -5.16 5.42
CA LEU A 327 -3.01 -5.75 5.94
C LEU A 327 -2.44 -5.00 7.15
N LYS A 328 -2.93 -3.78 7.47
CA LYS A 328 -2.42 -2.90 8.55
C LYS A 328 -0.89 -2.78 8.55
N ALA A 329 -0.27 -3.00 7.41
CA ALA A 329 1.18 -2.93 7.24
C ALA A 329 1.62 -1.46 7.22
N GLN A 330 1.73 -0.83 8.39
CA GLN A 330 1.91 0.62 8.54
C GLN A 330 3.08 1.18 7.73
N HIS A 331 4.19 0.47 7.61
CA HIS A 331 5.33 0.91 6.81
C HIS A 331 5.07 0.79 5.30
N ARG A 332 4.46 -0.32 4.83
CA ARG A 332 4.07 -0.47 3.42
C ARG A 332 2.85 0.38 3.08
N VAL A 333 1.91 0.59 4.01
CA VAL A 333 0.81 1.54 3.83
C VAL A 333 1.36 2.93 3.53
N ALA A 334 2.31 3.45 4.29
CA ALA A 334 2.92 4.77 4.03
C ALA A 334 3.73 4.82 2.71
N GLN A 335 4.36 3.72 2.31
CA GLN A 335 5.06 3.63 1.01
C GLN A 335 4.09 3.58 -0.15
N VAL A 336 3.00 2.81 0.00
CA VAL A 336 1.94 2.67 -0.98
C VAL A 336 1.07 3.91 -1.04
N GLU A 337 0.74 4.53 0.10
CA GLU A 337 0.06 5.83 0.13
C GLU A 337 0.86 6.89 -0.63
N ARG A 338 2.19 6.93 -0.48
CA ARG A 338 3.04 7.82 -1.28
C ARG A 338 3.00 7.50 -2.77
N ARG A 339 2.99 6.21 -3.15
CA ARG A 339 2.89 5.79 -4.55
C ARG A 339 1.50 6.04 -5.11
N ASN A 340 0.47 5.73 -4.35
CA ASN A 340 -0.92 6.03 -4.73
C ASN A 340 -1.13 7.53 -4.87
N ALA A 341 -0.64 8.33 -3.93
CA ALA A 341 -0.67 9.79 -4.01
C ALA A 341 0.10 10.31 -5.24
N ALA A 342 1.23 9.69 -5.61
CA ALA A 342 1.96 10.05 -6.82
C ALA A 342 1.19 9.68 -8.10
N LEU A 343 0.52 8.51 -8.15
CA LEU A 343 -0.34 8.12 -9.27
C LEU A 343 -1.58 9.01 -9.36
N GLU A 344 -2.22 9.30 -8.24
CA GLU A 344 -3.34 10.24 -8.15
C GLU A 344 -2.93 11.65 -8.61
N ALA A 345 -1.76 12.14 -8.19
CA ALA A 345 -1.23 13.42 -8.63
C ALA A 345 -0.99 13.46 -10.14
N ARG A 346 -0.42 12.39 -10.71
CA ARG A 346 -0.23 12.26 -12.17
C ARG A 346 -1.56 12.21 -12.91
N PHE A 347 -2.58 11.57 -12.35
CA PHE A 347 -3.90 11.52 -12.93
C PHE A 347 -4.59 12.91 -12.92
N LEU A 348 -4.45 13.64 -11.81
CA LEU A 348 -4.90 15.02 -11.72
C LEU A 348 -4.17 15.93 -12.71
N GLU A 349 -2.84 15.78 -12.86
CA GLU A 349 -2.06 16.53 -13.84
C GLU A 349 -2.57 16.29 -15.27
N MET A 350 -2.87 15.04 -15.62
CA MET A 350 -3.48 14.71 -16.91
C MET A 350 -4.86 15.36 -17.07
N ALA A 351 -5.70 15.34 -16.04
CA ALA A 351 -7.02 15.98 -16.06
C ALA A 351 -6.91 17.50 -16.17
N HIS A 352 -5.91 18.11 -15.53
CA HIS A 352 -5.58 19.53 -15.71
C HIS A 352 -5.23 19.84 -17.17
N HIS A 353 -4.35 19.02 -17.80
CA HIS A 353 -4.00 19.21 -19.20
C HIS A 353 -5.21 19.07 -20.14
N TRP A 354 -6.14 18.18 -19.84
CA TRP A 354 -7.40 18.09 -20.61
C TRP A 354 -8.26 19.34 -20.42
N GLY A 355 -8.41 19.81 -19.17
CA GLY A 355 -9.12 21.06 -18.85
C GLY A 355 -8.49 22.26 -19.58
N ASP A 356 -7.19 22.44 -19.48
CA ASP A 356 -6.44 23.52 -20.15
C ASP A 356 -6.56 23.46 -21.68
N SER A 357 -6.60 22.25 -22.26
CA SER A 357 -6.78 22.06 -23.71
C SER A 357 -8.16 22.52 -24.17
N ILE A 358 -9.19 22.38 -23.34
CA ILE A 358 -10.56 22.83 -23.62
C ILE A 358 -10.65 24.34 -23.43
N GLU A 359 -10.11 24.85 -22.33
CA GLU A 359 -10.04 26.28 -22.03
C GLU A 359 -9.27 27.07 -23.11
N SER A 360 -8.29 26.44 -23.79
CA SER A 360 -7.57 27.07 -24.89
C SER A 360 -8.44 27.41 -26.12
N LYS A 361 -9.61 26.74 -26.27
CA LYS A 361 -10.60 27.03 -27.28
C LYS A 361 -11.61 28.10 -26.84
N ASP A 362 -11.82 28.23 -25.53
CA ASP A 362 -12.72 29.19 -24.91
C ASP A 362 -11.90 30.34 -24.33
N GLN A 363 -11.84 31.46 -25.05
CA GLN A 363 -11.03 32.64 -24.70
C GLN A 363 -11.40 33.24 -23.35
N TYR A 364 -12.48 32.79 -22.71
CA TYR A 364 -13.06 33.37 -21.49
C TYR A 364 -12.88 32.51 -20.25
N THR A 365 -12.34 31.30 -20.39
CA THR A 365 -12.32 30.31 -19.29
C THR A 365 -10.92 30.01 -18.74
N GLN A 366 -9.90 30.79 -19.07
CA GLN A 366 -8.54 30.52 -18.60
C GLN A 366 -8.49 30.39 -17.06
N GLY A 367 -8.11 29.22 -16.56
CA GLY A 367 -8.04 28.87 -15.14
C GLY A 367 -9.41 28.73 -14.45
N HIS A 368 -10.51 28.72 -15.21
CA HIS A 368 -11.87 28.55 -14.70
C HIS A 368 -12.05 27.19 -14.03
N CYS A 369 -11.76 26.10 -14.72
CA CYS A 369 -11.92 24.75 -14.18
C CYS A 369 -11.15 24.56 -12.87
N GLN A 370 -9.94 25.17 -12.74
CA GLN A 370 -9.14 25.10 -11.52
C GLN A 370 -9.78 25.88 -10.38
N ARG A 371 -10.29 27.11 -10.64
CA ARG A 371 -10.95 27.92 -9.61
C ARG A 371 -12.27 27.28 -9.16
N VAL A 372 -13.09 26.81 -10.11
CA VAL A 372 -14.33 26.10 -9.80
C VAL A 372 -14.06 24.85 -8.98
N ALA A 373 -13.07 24.03 -9.37
CA ALA A 373 -12.68 22.86 -8.58
C ALA A 373 -12.23 23.24 -7.16
N PHE A 374 -11.49 24.33 -6.99
CA PHE A 374 -11.09 24.82 -5.68
C PHE A 374 -12.31 25.22 -4.82
N PHE A 375 -13.19 26.07 -5.35
CA PHE A 375 -14.39 26.53 -4.62
C PHE A 375 -15.33 25.37 -4.27
N ALA A 376 -15.52 24.46 -5.21
CA ALA A 376 -16.37 23.29 -5.05
C ALA A 376 -15.79 22.33 -3.98
N CYS A 377 -14.48 22.07 -4.00
CA CYS A 377 -13.83 21.23 -2.99
C CYS A 377 -13.92 21.81 -1.57
N VAL A 378 -13.77 23.11 -1.41
CA VAL A 378 -13.94 23.77 -0.11
C VAL A 378 -15.35 23.59 0.43
N LEU A 379 -16.37 23.77 -0.43
CA LEU A 379 -17.75 23.53 -0.04
C LEU A 379 -18.00 22.05 0.30
N ALA A 380 -17.51 21.13 -0.53
CA ALA A 380 -17.66 19.69 -0.33
C ALA A 380 -17.03 19.22 1.00
N ASP A 381 -15.81 19.69 1.32
CA ASP A 381 -15.11 19.40 2.58
C ASP A 381 -15.91 19.96 3.78
N SER A 382 -16.41 21.18 3.69
CA SER A 382 -17.24 21.78 4.76
C SER A 382 -18.56 21.04 4.99
N MET A 383 -19.03 20.30 3.98
CA MET A 383 -20.20 19.44 4.07
C MET A 383 -19.88 17.99 4.50
N GLY A 384 -18.63 17.71 4.88
CA GLY A 384 -18.20 16.43 5.42
C GLY A 384 -17.87 15.36 4.38
N MET A 385 -17.54 15.73 3.15
CA MET A 385 -17.07 14.78 2.14
C MET A 385 -15.70 14.23 2.56
N ASP A 386 -15.56 12.89 2.57
CA ASP A 386 -14.29 12.25 2.92
C ASP A 386 -13.20 12.49 1.86
N ALA A 387 -11.93 12.34 2.25
CA ALA A 387 -10.77 12.65 1.40
C ALA A 387 -10.76 11.88 0.06
N LYS A 388 -11.22 10.63 0.05
CA LYS A 388 -11.28 9.80 -1.16
C LYS A 388 -12.38 10.29 -2.11
N SER A 389 -13.56 10.57 -1.58
CA SER A 389 -14.67 11.15 -2.33
C SER A 389 -14.32 12.54 -2.86
N LEU A 390 -13.60 13.34 -2.07
CA LEU A 390 -13.14 14.67 -2.44
C LEU A 390 -12.14 14.64 -3.62
N PHE A 391 -11.28 13.62 -3.69
CA PHE A 391 -10.39 13.42 -4.84
C PHE A 391 -11.19 13.24 -6.15
N TRP A 392 -12.16 12.32 -6.16
CA TRP A 392 -13.00 12.06 -7.34
C TRP A 392 -13.90 13.24 -7.69
N PHE A 393 -14.40 13.91 -6.66
CA PHE A 393 -15.16 15.15 -6.83
C PHE A 393 -14.33 16.24 -7.50
N ARG A 394 -13.09 16.46 -7.04
CA ARG A 394 -12.14 17.42 -7.66
C ARG A 394 -11.90 17.09 -9.13
N LEU A 395 -11.72 15.81 -9.44
CA LEU A 395 -11.53 15.35 -10.80
C LEU A 395 -12.76 15.67 -11.67
N GLY A 396 -13.96 15.37 -11.17
CA GLY A 396 -15.22 15.71 -11.86
C GLY A 396 -15.36 17.22 -12.08
N ALA A 397 -14.99 18.02 -11.09
CA ALA A 397 -15.02 19.48 -11.20
C ALA A 397 -14.02 20.03 -12.23
N LEU A 398 -12.83 19.40 -12.39
CA LEU A 398 -11.89 19.76 -13.45
C LEU A 398 -12.38 19.38 -14.85
N LEU A 399 -13.17 18.33 -14.96
CA LEU A 399 -13.63 17.76 -16.23
C LEU A 399 -15.07 18.14 -16.58
N HIS A 400 -15.77 18.92 -15.75
CA HIS A 400 -17.21 19.16 -15.94
C HIS A 400 -17.57 19.67 -17.33
N ASP A 401 -16.71 20.51 -17.88
CA ASP A 401 -16.87 21.18 -19.17
C ASP A 401 -16.18 20.47 -20.37
N ILE A 402 -15.65 19.23 -20.16
CA ILE A 402 -14.86 18.52 -21.19
C ILE A 402 -15.62 18.39 -22.53
N GLY A 403 -16.94 18.30 -22.49
CA GLY A 403 -17.78 18.20 -23.67
C GLY A 403 -17.83 19.46 -24.51
N LYS A 404 -17.37 20.63 -24.05
CA LYS A 404 -17.26 21.84 -24.85
C LYS A 404 -16.34 21.68 -26.07
N ILE A 405 -15.52 20.61 -26.09
CA ILE A 405 -14.65 20.29 -27.24
C ILE A 405 -15.45 20.12 -28.55
N ILE A 406 -16.71 19.68 -28.48
CA ILE A 406 -17.57 19.51 -29.67
C ILE A 406 -18.25 20.80 -30.08
N VAL A 407 -18.30 21.84 -29.24
CA VAL A 407 -18.95 23.10 -29.54
C VAL A 407 -18.12 23.89 -30.56
N PRO A 408 -18.69 24.36 -31.67
CA PRO A 408 -17.98 25.21 -32.62
C PRO A 408 -17.42 26.47 -31.96
N THR A 409 -16.20 26.86 -32.32
CA THR A 409 -15.51 28.01 -31.72
C THR A 409 -16.29 29.31 -31.89
N GLU A 410 -17.02 29.45 -33.00
CA GLU A 410 -17.85 30.60 -33.32
C GLU A 410 -19.04 30.74 -32.39
N VAL A 411 -19.59 29.61 -31.90
CA VAL A 411 -20.68 29.58 -30.92
C VAL A 411 -20.10 29.81 -29.53
N LEU A 412 -19.00 29.14 -29.21
CA LEU A 412 -18.37 29.20 -27.89
C LEU A 412 -17.86 30.61 -27.54
N ASN A 413 -17.27 31.31 -28.52
CA ASN A 413 -16.67 32.65 -28.37
C ASN A 413 -17.54 33.80 -28.94
N LYS A 414 -18.85 33.58 -29.14
CA LYS A 414 -19.73 34.59 -29.68
C LYS A 414 -19.85 35.79 -28.76
N ALA A 415 -19.58 36.98 -29.29
CA ALA A 415 -19.78 38.24 -28.58
C ALA A 415 -21.24 38.67 -28.66
N GLY A 416 -22.10 38.17 -27.81
CA GLY A 416 -23.52 38.49 -27.75
C GLY A 416 -24.37 37.26 -27.40
N ASP A 417 -25.69 37.43 -27.42
CA ASP A 417 -26.62 36.35 -27.08
C ASP A 417 -26.60 35.24 -28.13
N LEU A 418 -26.69 33.99 -27.69
CA LEU A 418 -26.83 32.82 -28.55
C LEU A 418 -28.24 32.76 -29.09
N THR A 419 -28.39 32.34 -30.37
CA THR A 419 -29.71 31.99 -30.92
C THR A 419 -30.21 30.68 -30.29
N ASP A 420 -31.48 30.34 -30.49
CA ASP A 420 -32.07 29.10 -29.97
C ASP A 420 -31.33 27.86 -30.52
N GLU A 421 -30.89 27.90 -31.78
CA GLU A 421 -30.11 26.81 -32.40
C GLU A 421 -28.70 26.71 -31.79
N GLU A 422 -28.03 27.83 -31.55
CA GLU A 422 -26.72 27.86 -30.91
C GLU A 422 -26.81 27.40 -29.46
N TRP A 423 -27.88 27.79 -28.74
CA TRP A 423 -28.19 27.28 -27.41
C TRP A 423 -28.40 25.76 -27.40
N ALA A 424 -29.11 25.23 -28.40
CA ALA A 424 -29.29 23.78 -28.52
C ALA A 424 -27.95 23.04 -28.69
N ILE A 425 -26.99 23.62 -29.43
CA ILE A 425 -25.65 23.09 -29.59
C ILE A 425 -24.91 23.17 -28.25
N MET A 426 -24.93 24.31 -27.55
CA MET A 426 -24.27 24.53 -26.27
C MET A 426 -24.76 23.54 -25.22
N LYS A 427 -26.07 23.31 -25.10
CA LYS A 427 -26.69 22.41 -24.12
C LYS A 427 -26.29 20.93 -24.29
N ARG A 428 -25.66 20.54 -25.39
CA ARG A 428 -25.22 19.17 -25.64
C ARG A 428 -23.89 18.84 -24.97
N HIS A 429 -23.12 19.85 -24.48
CA HIS A 429 -21.79 19.55 -23.93
C HIS A 429 -21.79 18.62 -22.70
N PRO A 430 -22.78 18.59 -21.77
CA PRO A 430 -22.78 17.62 -20.69
C PRO A 430 -22.89 16.17 -21.18
N GLU A 431 -23.75 15.93 -22.20
CA GLU A 431 -23.89 14.60 -22.80
C GLU A 431 -22.65 14.21 -23.60
N ALA A 432 -22.10 15.12 -24.39
CA ALA A 432 -20.87 14.90 -25.13
C ALA A 432 -19.66 14.67 -24.18
N GLY A 433 -19.62 15.38 -23.06
CA GLY A 433 -18.62 15.15 -22.04
C GLY A 433 -18.69 13.75 -21.45
N LEU A 434 -19.90 13.25 -21.22
CA LEU A 434 -20.13 11.90 -20.77
C LEU A 434 -19.70 10.84 -21.80
N GLU A 435 -19.93 11.08 -23.09
CA GLU A 435 -19.47 10.22 -24.19
C GLU A 435 -17.94 10.15 -24.25
N LEU A 436 -17.25 11.28 -24.06
CA LEU A 436 -15.77 11.34 -24.06
C LEU A 436 -15.13 10.55 -22.94
N VAL A 437 -15.81 10.40 -21.81
CA VAL A 437 -15.32 9.64 -20.65
C VAL A 437 -16.05 8.30 -20.49
N ALA A 438 -16.76 7.82 -21.52
CA ALA A 438 -17.60 6.62 -21.44
C ALA A 438 -16.81 5.36 -21.08
N ASP A 439 -15.58 5.25 -21.59
CA ASP A 439 -14.70 4.11 -21.38
C ASP A 439 -13.96 4.15 -20.04
N ILE A 440 -14.14 5.22 -19.24
CA ILE A 440 -13.51 5.35 -17.92
C ILE A 440 -14.56 5.07 -16.85
N ASP A 441 -14.33 4.05 -16.05
CA ASP A 441 -15.18 3.73 -14.90
C ASP A 441 -14.64 4.46 -13.65
N PHE A 442 -15.14 5.66 -13.42
CA PHE A 442 -14.74 6.44 -12.24
C PHE A 442 -15.41 5.89 -10.99
N PRO A 443 -14.63 5.62 -9.92
CA PRO A 443 -15.20 5.22 -8.63
C PRO A 443 -15.72 6.43 -7.85
N GLY A 444 -16.73 7.08 -8.34
CA GLY A 444 -17.31 8.28 -7.70
C GLY A 444 -18.21 9.04 -8.67
N ASP A 445 -18.67 10.19 -8.25
CA ASP A 445 -19.70 10.97 -8.94
C ASP A 445 -19.21 11.77 -10.17
N VAL A 446 -18.01 11.46 -10.70
CA VAL A 446 -17.42 12.22 -11.84
C VAL A 446 -18.38 12.31 -13.01
N ARG A 447 -19.01 11.20 -13.40
CA ARG A 447 -19.99 11.17 -14.49
C ARG A 447 -21.24 11.99 -14.19
N ALA A 448 -21.73 11.90 -12.95
CA ALA A 448 -22.88 12.66 -12.49
C ALA A 448 -22.58 14.17 -12.47
N ILE A 449 -21.37 14.56 -12.08
CA ILE A 449 -20.91 15.96 -12.16
C ILE A 449 -20.92 16.45 -13.59
N ILE A 450 -20.27 15.74 -14.51
CA ILE A 450 -20.19 16.12 -15.94
C ILE A 450 -21.58 16.26 -16.56
N ARG A 451 -22.51 15.33 -16.25
CA ARG A 451 -23.85 15.32 -16.82
C ARG A 451 -24.76 16.41 -16.24
N ASN A 452 -24.74 16.57 -14.89
CA ASN A 452 -25.81 17.25 -14.20
C ASN A 452 -25.40 18.61 -13.58
N HIS A 453 -24.23 19.17 -13.89
CA HIS A 453 -23.77 20.44 -13.33
C HIS A 453 -24.59 21.65 -13.77
N HIS A 454 -25.41 21.52 -14.83
CA HIS A 454 -26.34 22.55 -15.27
C HIS A 454 -27.80 22.27 -14.86
N GLU A 455 -28.03 21.25 -14.01
CA GLU A 455 -29.35 21.09 -13.43
C GLU A 455 -29.63 22.21 -12.41
N ARG A 456 -30.89 22.54 -12.27
CA ARG A 456 -31.36 23.58 -11.38
C ARG A 456 -32.27 22.98 -10.32
N TRP A 457 -32.19 23.48 -9.11
CA TRP A 457 -33.00 23.00 -8.00
C TRP A 457 -34.50 22.99 -8.27
N ASP A 458 -34.99 23.92 -9.14
CA ASP A 458 -36.40 24.05 -9.56
C ASP A 458 -36.79 23.14 -10.75
N GLY A 459 -35.90 22.31 -11.28
CA GLY A 459 -36.13 21.41 -12.39
C GLY A 459 -36.16 22.10 -13.77
N THR A 460 -35.80 23.35 -13.86
CA THR A 460 -35.71 24.07 -15.15
C THR A 460 -34.33 23.98 -15.79
N GLY A 461 -33.45 23.13 -15.24
CA GLY A 461 -32.11 22.85 -15.72
C GLY A 461 -32.09 21.90 -16.93
N TYR A 462 -30.90 21.42 -17.27
CA TYR A 462 -30.66 20.46 -18.35
C TYR A 462 -29.45 19.55 -17.99
N PRO A 463 -29.30 18.34 -18.58
CA PRO A 463 -30.12 17.77 -19.69
C PRO A 463 -31.36 17.01 -19.21
N ASP A 464 -31.44 16.59 -17.94
CA ASP A 464 -32.46 15.66 -17.45
C ASP A 464 -33.67 16.35 -16.80
N GLY A 465 -33.55 17.63 -16.41
CA GLY A 465 -34.61 18.40 -15.74
C GLY A 465 -34.89 17.89 -14.31
N LEU A 466 -33.88 17.42 -13.62
CA LEU A 466 -33.98 16.92 -12.25
C LEU A 466 -34.33 18.01 -11.24
N THR A 467 -35.09 17.65 -10.20
CA THR A 467 -35.56 18.61 -9.18
C THR A 467 -35.01 18.29 -7.79
N GLY A 468 -34.65 19.32 -7.06
CA GLY A 468 -34.27 19.20 -5.65
C GLY A 468 -33.17 18.14 -5.40
N GLU A 469 -33.46 17.18 -4.54
CA GLU A 469 -32.53 16.12 -4.16
C GLU A 469 -32.34 15.01 -5.21
N GLU A 470 -33.14 14.99 -6.27
CA GLU A 470 -32.89 14.11 -7.43
C GLU A 470 -31.58 14.48 -8.14
N ILE A 471 -31.18 15.76 -8.05
CA ILE A 471 -29.89 16.22 -8.56
C ILE A 471 -28.78 15.62 -7.69
N PRO A 472 -27.79 14.92 -8.27
CA PRO A 472 -26.67 14.38 -7.52
C PRO A 472 -26.01 15.45 -6.64
N PHE A 473 -25.69 15.10 -5.39
CA PHE A 473 -25.14 16.03 -4.41
C PHE A 473 -23.89 16.75 -4.92
N ALA A 474 -23.00 16.02 -5.59
CA ALA A 474 -21.80 16.57 -6.19
C ALA A 474 -22.11 17.62 -7.29
N ALA A 475 -23.12 17.40 -8.11
CA ALA A 475 -23.54 18.34 -9.15
C ALA A 475 -24.15 19.61 -8.53
N ARG A 476 -24.93 19.50 -7.44
CA ARG A 476 -25.46 20.65 -6.69
C ARG A 476 -24.37 21.54 -6.13
N ILE A 477 -23.30 20.94 -5.56
CA ILE A 477 -22.13 21.66 -5.04
C ILE A 477 -21.42 22.39 -6.19
N LEU A 478 -21.18 21.69 -7.30
CA LEU A 478 -20.47 22.27 -8.44
C LEU A 478 -21.22 23.45 -9.05
N CYS A 479 -22.56 23.34 -9.20
CA CYS A 479 -23.41 24.42 -9.71
C CYS A 479 -23.23 25.74 -8.94
N VAL A 480 -23.12 25.69 -7.62
CA VAL A 480 -22.87 26.88 -6.78
C VAL A 480 -21.49 27.49 -7.08
N ALA A 481 -20.46 26.66 -7.16
CA ALA A 481 -19.08 27.09 -7.40
C ALA A 481 -18.88 27.66 -8.81
N ASP A 482 -19.45 27.00 -9.81
CA ASP A 482 -19.38 27.41 -11.21
C ASP A 482 -20.02 28.78 -11.44
N VAL A 483 -21.25 28.98 -10.98
CA VAL A 483 -21.94 30.26 -11.12
C VAL A 483 -21.20 31.35 -10.34
N TYR A 484 -20.65 31.05 -9.16
CA TYR A 484 -19.88 32.04 -8.39
C TYR A 484 -18.63 32.48 -9.15
N ASP A 485 -17.83 31.53 -9.70
CA ASP A 485 -16.66 31.86 -10.53
C ASP A 485 -17.06 32.67 -11.76
N ALA A 486 -18.12 32.26 -12.43
CA ALA A 486 -18.65 32.99 -13.59
C ALA A 486 -19.06 34.43 -13.25
N LEU A 487 -19.54 34.72 -12.05
CA LEU A 487 -19.93 36.07 -11.61
C LEU A 487 -18.72 36.91 -11.15
N THR A 488 -17.73 36.30 -10.53
CA THR A 488 -16.60 36.99 -9.89
C THR A 488 -15.35 37.09 -10.77
N THR A 489 -15.32 36.40 -11.91
CA THR A 489 -14.25 36.50 -12.91
C THR A 489 -14.63 37.48 -14.03
N ALA A 490 -13.69 38.33 -14.44
CA ALA A 490 -13.89 39.25 -15.56
C ALA A 490 -14.04 38.50 -16.89
N ARG A 491 -15.02 38.90 -17.72
CA ARG A 491 -15.19 38.38 -19.07
C ARG A 491 -15.13 39.55 -20.06
N SER A 492 -14.83 39.30 -21.31
CA SER A 492 -14.64 40.37 -22.32
C SER A 492 -15.81 41.36 -22.47
N TYR A 493 -17.00 40.93 -22.07
CA TYR A 493 -18.24 41.71 -22.16
C TYR A 493 -18.77 42.16 -20.78
N ARG A 494 -18.09 41.78 -19.67
CA ARG A 494 -18.54 42.11 -18.32
C ARG A 494 -17.39 42.15 -17.31
N ASP A 495 -17.30 43.20 -16.52
CA ASP A 495 -16.40 43.29 -15.38
C ASP A 495 -16.79 42.28 -14.29
N SER A 496 -15.78 41.85 -13.50
CA SER A 496 -16.00 40.99 -12.35
C SER A 496 -16.85 41.66 -11.29
N LEU A 497 -17.83 40.93 -10.74
CA LEU A 497 -18.60 41.43 -9.58
C LEU A 497 -17.80 41.26 -8.29
N THR A 498 -18.04 42.14 -7.35
CA THR A 498 -17.58 41.96 -5.97
C THR A 498 -18.31 40.78 -5.35
N HIS A 499 -17.71 40.16 -4.31
CA HIS A 499 -18.35 39.08 -3.55
C HIS A 499 -19.78 39.45 -3.11
N ALA A 500 -19.93 40.61 -2.50
CA ALA A 500 -21.23 41.07 -2.00
C ALA A 500 -22.29 41.15 -3.12
N ARG A 501 -21.91 41.63 -4.29
CA ARG A 501 -22.82 41.72 -5.44
C ARG A 501 -23.12 40.36 -6.07
N ALA A 502 -22.13 39.49 -6.15
CA ALA A 502 -22.32 38.11 -6.60
C ALA A 502 -23.28 37.36 -5.66
N ALA A 503 -23.09 37.47 -4.35
CA ALA A 503 -23.98 36.89 -3.34
C ALA A 503 -25.43 37.38 -3.46
N GLU A 504 -25.62 38.67 -3.73
CA GLU A 504 -26.96 39.26 -3.95
C GLU A 504 -27.61 38.65 -5.23
N VAL A 505 -26.86 38.56 -6.33
CA VAL A 505 -27.32 37.95 -7.58
C VAL A 505 -27.70 36.51 -7.37
N MET A 506 -26.83 35.70 -6.73
CA MET A 506 -27.10 34.30 -6.49
C MET A 506 -28.33 34.06 -5.59
N ARG A 507 -28.51 34.85 -4.53
CA ARG A 507 -29.71 34.78 -3.68
C ARG A 507 -30.98 35.21 -4.40
N SER A 508 -30.89 36.12 -5.38
CA SER A 508 -32.03 36.56 -6.19
C SER A 508 -32.41 35.56 -7.27
N SER A 509 -31.52 34.64 -7.66
CA SER A 509 -31.74 33.58 -8.63
C SER A 509 -32.56 32.43 -8.02
N LYS A 510 -33.84 32.73 -7.75
CA LYS A 510 -34.75 31.77 -7.10
C LYS A 510 -34.82 30.46 -7.88
N GLY A 511 -34.73 29.35 -7.13
CA GLY A 511 -34.85 27.99 -7.67
C GLY A 511 -33.63 27.49 -8.42
N GLN A 512 -32.54 28.26 -8.54
CA GLN A 512 -31.34 27.77 -9.23
C GLN A 512 -30.49 26.83 -8.36
N PHE A 513 -30.35 27.13 -7.10
CA PHE A 513 -29.40 26.46 -6.20
C PHE A 513 -30.11 25.70 -5.08
N ASP A 514 -29.46 24.66 -4.56
CA ASP A 514 -29.78 24.09 -3.25
C ASP A 514 -29.57 25.19 -2.19
N PRO A 515 -30.62 25.58 -1.43
CA PRO A 515 -30.54 26.70 -0.52
C PRO A 515 -29.55 26.48 0.64
N VAL A 516 -29.35 25.22 1.06
CA VAL A 516 -28.41 24.88 2.13
C VAL A 516 -26.98 25.05 1.65
N LEU A 517 -26.66 24.53 0.47
CA LEU A 517 -25.33 24.65 -0.14
C LEU A 517 -25.00 26.09 -0.50
N LEU A 518 -25.96 26.85 -1.01
CA LEU A 518 -25.78 28.27 -1.33
C LEU A 518 -25.37 29.07 -0.10
N GLU A 519 -26.12 28.97 1.01
CA GLU A 519 -25.82 29.76 2.20
C GLU A 519 -24.52 29.31 2.91
N ALA A 520 -24.22 28.01 2.92
CA ALA A 520 -22.95 27.48 3.41
C ALA A 520 -21.76 28.08 2.62
N PHE A 521 -21.84 28.07 1.29
CA PHE A 521 -20.79 28.62 0.43
C PHE A 521 -20.62 30.13 0.60
N LEU A 522 -21.71 30.89 0.57
CA LEU A 522 -21.66 32.35 0.71
C LEU A 522 -21.17 32.77 2.09
N GLY A 523 -21.50 32.02 3.13
CA GLY A 523 -20.98 32.22 4.50
C GLY A 523 -19.46 32.07 4.54
N TRP A 524 -18.94 30.95 3.94
CA TRP A 524 -17.50 30.76 3.83
C TRP A 524 -16.83 31.86 2.98
N ALA A 525 -17.35 32.15 1.79
CA ALA A 525 -16.77 33.12 0.88
C ALA A 525 -16.74 34.56 1.46
N SER A 526 -17.62 34.89 2.40
CA SER A 526 -17.61 36.19 3.11
C SER A 526 -16.51 36.28 4.18
N SER A 527 -16.14 35.14 4.79
CA SER A 527 -15.15 35.06 5.87
C SER A 527 -13.73 34.81 5.38
N ALA A 528 -13.58 34.22 4.18
CA ALA A 528 -12.30 33.86 3.63
C ALA A 528 -11.59 35.03 2.94
N ASN A 529 -10.29 35.20 3.23
CA ASN A 529 -9.39 35.96 2.37
C ASN A 529 -9.18 35.14 1.09
N ILE A 530 -10.09 35.18 0.11
CA ILE A 530 -10.03 34.40 -1.10
C ILE A 530 -8.77 34.79 -1.88
N PRO A 531 -7.81 33.87 -2.11
CA PRO A 531 -6.66 34.14 -2.94
C PRO A 531 -7.16 34.28 -4.39
N GLY A 532 -7.11 35.45 -4.94
CA GLY A 532 -7.58 35.69 -6.31
C GLY A 532 -7.80 37.15 -6.65
N ARG A 533 -7.58 38.04 -5.68
CA ARG A 533 -7.56 39.48 -5.99
C ARG A 533 -6.30 39.93 -6.72
N GLN A 534 -5.26 39.09 -6.83
CA GLN A 534 -4.02 39.38 -7.59
C GLN A 534 -3.37 38.05 -8.04
N THR A 535 -3.46 37.77 -9.36
CA THR A 535 -2.70 36.81 -10.19
C THR A 535 -2.91 35.28 -10.02
N PRO A 536 -2.91 34.51 -11.16
CA PRO A 536 -3.12 33.06 -11.22
C PRO A 536 -2.05 32.20 -10.55
N GLN A 537 -0.95 32.81 -10.10
CA GLN A 537 0.21 32.08 -9.52
C GLN A 537 0.00 31.58 -8.09
N ASN A 538 -0.99 32.04 -7.36
CA ASN A 538 -1.20 31.65 -5.95
C ASN A 538 -2.16 30.48 -5.74
N VAL A 539 -2.86 30.01 -6.77
CA VAL A 539 -3.80 28.88 -6.66
C VAL A 539 -3.06 27.52 -6.66
N ALA A 540 -1.87 27.47 -7.26
CA ALA A 540 -1.04 26.26 -7.29
C ALA A 540 -0.33 25.95 -5.94
N ALA A 541 -0.31 26.88 -4.98
CA ALA A 541 0.41 26.74 -3.72
C ALA A 541 -0.43 26.14 -2.56
N PHE A 542 -1.73 25.93 -2.74
CA PHE A 542 -2.57 25.23 -1.77
C PHE A 542 -2.53 23.71 -2.04
N SER A 543 -1.45 23.09 -1.59
CA SER A 543 -1.40 21.63 -1.45
C SER A 543 -2.32 21.18 -0.30
N ILE A 544 -2.95 20.03 -0.44
CA ILE A 544 -3.85 19.37 0.53
C ILE A 544 -3.22 19.21 1.94
N GLY A 545 -1.92 19.50 2.11
CA GLY A 545 -1.19 19.40 3.38
C GLY A 545 -1.49 20.50 4.41
N ASN A 546 -2.32 21.51 4.13
CA ASN A 546 -2.64 22.60 5.07
C ASN A 546 -4.12 22.66 5.47
N ILE A 547 -4.88 21.60 5.23
CA ILE A 547 -6.25 21.45 5.73
C ILE A 547 -6.26 20.22 6.67
N THR A 548 -5.67 20.38 7.87
CA THR A 548 -5.94 19.57 9.06
C THR A 548 -6.29 20.51 10.20
#